data_d93ac3c869a9621295bba516fc212a5c
#
_entry.id   d93ac3c869a9621295bba516fc212a5c
#
_cell.length_a   1.000
_cell.length_b   1.000
_cell.length_c   1.000
_cell.angle_alpha   90.00
_cell.angle_beta   90.00
_cell.angle_gamma   90.00
#
_symmetry.space_group_name_H-M   'P 1'
#
loop_
_entity.id
_entity.type
_entity.pdbx_description
1 polymer ?
#
loop_
_entity_poly.entity_id
_entity_poly.type
_entity_poly.pdbx_seq_one_letter_code
_entity_poly.pdbx_strand_id
1 'polypeptide(L)'
;MVNLKSVPSRSSSVVTRKTGREYVLVPVTNNIADMNSVYTLNETGAFLWELIDGENNIEDMIEALIKEYDIDEETATADVFEFINEMNKYLIIKNQ
;
A
#
# COMPACT_ATOMS: atom_id res chain seq x y z
N MET A 1 4.97 -2.27 -15.63
CA MET A 1 3.59 -1.75 -15.63
C MET A 1 2.69 -2.59 -14.73
N VAL A 2 1.88 -1.94 -13.94
CA VAL A 2 0.98 -2.62 -13.02
C VAL A 2 -0.25 -3.11 -13.78
N ASN A 3 -0.56 -4.39 -13.60
CA ASN A 3 -1.72 -5.02 -14.23
C ASN A 3 -2.91 -4.95 -13.26
N LEU A 4 -4.08 -4.55 -13.77
CA LEU A 4 -5.30 -4.43 -12.94
C LEU A 4 -5.69 -5.74 -12.25
N LYS A 5 -5.30 -6.87 -12.80
CA LYS A 5 -5.60 -8.19 -12.22
C LYS A 5 -4.52 -8.67 -11.26
N SER A 6 -3.43 -7.91 -11.14
CA SER A 6 -2.36 -8.26 -10.20
C SER A 6 -2.87 -8.18 -8.77
N VAL A 7 -2.42 -9.13 -7.94
CA VAL A 7 -2.78 -9.17 -6.53
C VAL A 7 -1.52 -8.88 -5.72
N PRO A 8 -1.38 -7.64 -5.22
CA PRO A 8 -0.19 -7.32 -4.42
C PRO A 8 -0.26 -7.97 -3.04
N SER A 9 0.89 -8.26 -2.48
CA SER A 9 0.99 -8.77 -1.12
C SER A 9 2.10 -8.03 -0.40
N ARG A 10 2.01 -7.98 0.93
CA ARG A 10 2.99 -7.29 1.76
C ARG A 10 4.27 -8.09 1.82
N SER A 11 5.40 -7.37 1.81
CA SER A 11 6.69 -7.98 2.06
C SER A 11 6.75 -8.45 3.50
N SER A 12 7.32 -9.64 3.74
CA SER A 12 7.50 -10.14 5.10
C SER A 12 8.55 -9.35 5.87
N SER A 13 9.32 -8.52 5.16
CA SER A 13 10.37 -7.70 5.78
C SER A 13 9.87 -6.33 6.22
N VAL A 14 8.56 -6.10 6.24
CA VAL A 14 7.99 -4.82 6.63
C VAL A 14 6.99 -5.05 7.77
N VAL A 15 7.14 -4.24 8.81
CA VAL A 15 6.24 -4.25 9.97
C VAL A 15 5.39 -2.99 9.94
N THR A 16 4.10 -3.13 10.17
CA THR A 16 3.18 -2.01 10.26
C THR A 16 3.08 -1.54 11.70
N ARG A 17 3.20 -0.24 11.93
CA ARG A 17 2.98 0.36 13.24
C ARG A 17 1.94 1.44 13.12
N LYS A 18 0.93 1.38 13.97
CA LYS A 18 -0.13 2.38 14.02
C LYS A 18 0.00 3.13 15.34
N THR A 19 0.25 4.41 15.26
CA THR A 19 0.44 5.28 16.44
C THR A 19 -0.51 6.46 16.31
N GLY A 20 -1.57 6.48 17.13
CA GLY A 20 -2.57 7.54 17.05
C GLY A 20 -3.18 7.58 15.63
N ARG A 21 -2.94 8.67 14.91
CA ARG A 21 -3.44 8.83 13.54
C ARG A 21 -2.40 8.46 12.50
N GLU A 22 -1.20 8.12 12.92
CA GLU A 22 -0.13 7.79 11.99
C GLU A 22 -0.08 6.30 11.71
N TYR A 23 0.19 6.01 10.46
CA TYR A 23 0.38 4.65 9.98
C TYR A 23 1.77 4.58 9.40
N VAL A 24 2.63 3.78 10.00
CA VAL A 24 4.05 3.77 9.67
C VAL A 24 4.48 2.38 9.25
N LEU A 25 5.22 2.31 8.14
CA LEU A 25 5.80 1.07 7.65
C LEU A 25 7.29 1.08 8.00
N VAL A 26 7.73 0.06 8.73
CA VAL A 26 9.10 -0.05 9.20
C VAL A 26 9.75 -1.27 8.57
N PRO A 27 10.78 -1.10 7.74
CA PRO A 27 11.49 -2.26 7.20
C PRO A 27 12.32 -2.93 8.28
N VAL A 28 12.38 -4.26 8.23
CA VAL A 28 13.14 -5.05 9.20
C VAL A 28 14.11 -5.93 8.43
N THR A 29 15.39 -5.81 8.75
CA THR A 29 16.44 -6.60 8.14
C THR A 29 17.20 -7.33 9.24
N ASN A 30 17.35 -8.65 9.12
CA ASN A 30 18.04 -9.47 10.12
C ASN A 30 17.49 -9.27 11.53
N ASN A 31 16.15 -9.13 11.62
CA ASN A 31 15.41 -8.91 12.87
C ASN A 31 15.71 -7.56 13.54
N ILE A 32 16.29 -6.63 12.77
CA ILE A 32 16.57 -5.28 13.25
C ILE A 32 15.74 -4.29 12.45
N ALA A 33 14.96 -3.48 13.15
CA ALA A 33 14.14 -2.44 12.52
C ALA A 33 15.05 -1.31 12.00
N ASP A 34 14.86 -0.94 10.73
CA ASP A 34 15.59 0.18 10.14
C ASP A 34 14.76 1.45 10.30
N MET A 35 15.02 2.18 11.37
CA MET A 35 14.28 3.38 11.69
C MET A 35 14.64 4.57 10.79
N ASN A 36 15.69 4.44 9.98
CA ASN A 36 16.08 5.48 9.03
C ASN A 36 15.33 5.38 7.72
N SER A 37 14.64 4.27 7.48
CA SER A 37 13.91 4.01 6.24
C SER A 37 12.41 3.88 6.47
N VAL A 38 11.92 4.51 7.53
CA VAL A 38 10.51 4.47 7.88
C VAL A 38 9.69 5.22 6.83
N TYR A 39 8.57 4.62 6.43
CA TYR A 39 7.65 5.23 5.47
C TYR A 39 6.33 5.53 6.17
N THR A 40 5.95 6.81 6.22
CA THR A 40 4.70 7.23 6.86
C THR A 40 3.60 7.34 5.80
N LEU A 41 2.48 6.69 6.06
CA LEU A 41 1.33 6.70 5.15
C LEU A 41 0.36 7.80 5.55
N ASN A 42 -0.19 8.50 4.55
CA ASN A 42 -1.31 9.40 4.79
C ASN A 42 -2.59 8.57 4.90
N GLU A 43 -3.73 9.24 5.09
CA GLU A 43 -5.01 8.56 5.27
C GLU A 43 -5.35 7.63 4.10
N THR A 44 -5.20 8.12 2.88
CA THR A 44 -5.48 7.34 1.67
C THR A 44 -4.52 6.16 1.55
N GLY A 45 -3.24 6.40 1.81
CA GLY A 45 -2.23 5.34 1.78
C GLY A 45 -2.51 4.25 2.82
N ALA A 46 -2.93 4.66 4.02
CA ALA A 46 -3.27 3.70 5.07
C ALA A 46 -4.48 2.86 4.66
N PHE A 47 -5.48 3.48 4.05
CA PHE A 47 -6.65 2.77 3.55
C PHE A 47 -6.26 1.72 2.51
N LEU A 48 -5.43 2.11 1.54
CA LEU A 48 -4.98 1.21 0.49
C LEU A 48 -4.09 0.10 1.05
N TRP A 49 -3.26 0.42 2.03
CA TRP A 49 -2.39 -0.57 2.67
C TRP A 49 -3.20 -1.70 3.32
N GLU A 50 -4.32 -1.36 3.95
CA GLU A 50 -5.18 -2.36 4.58
C GLU A 50 -5.80 -3.32 3.55
N LEU A 51 -5.91 -2.91 2.30
CA LEU A 51 -6.44 -3.74 1.23
C LEU A 51 -5.41 -4.69 0.62
N ILE A 52 -4.13 -4.49 0.95
CA ILE A 52 -3.07 -5.36 0.46
C ILE A 52 -2.97 -6.57 1.37
N ASP A 53 -3.80 -7.56 1.09
CA ASP A 53 -3.94 -8.76 1.92
C ASP A 53 -3.61 -10.06 1.16
N GLY A 54 -3.14 -9.92 -0.09
CA GLY A 54 -2.87 -11.08 -0.93
C GLY A 54 -4.10 -11.63 -1.63
N GLU A 55 -5.24 -10.97 -1.50
CA GLU A 55 -6.50 -11.41 -2.12
C GLU A 55 -7.11 -10.36 -3.03
N ASN A 56 -7.02 -9.08 -2.67
CA ASN A 56 -7.55 -7.99 -3.49
C ASN A 56 -6.60 -7.70 -4.66
N ASN A 57 -7.14 -7.59 -5.87
CA ASN A 57 -6.36 -7.14 -7.01
C ASN A 57 -6.39 -5.61 -7.10
N ILE A 58 -5.65 -5.05 -8.05
CA ILE A 58 -5.57 -3.59 -8.20
C ILE A 58 -6.94 -2.99 -8.51
N GLU A 59 -7.73 -3.68 -9.33
CA GLU A 59 -9.08 -3.23 -9.68
C GLU A 59 -9.98 -3.15 -8.43
N ASP A 60 -9.87 -4.14 -7.55
CA ASP A 60 -10.62 -4.14 -6.28
C ASP A 60 -10.25 -2.96 -5.42
N MET A 61 -8.96 -2.60 -5.39
CA MET A 61 -8.48 -1.47 -4.63
C MET A 61 -9.03 -0.15 -5.18
N ILE A 62 -9.08 -0.02 -6.50
CA ILE A 62 -9.63 1.17 -7.15
C ILE A 62 -11.11 1.32 -6.80
N GLU A 63 -11.87 0.25 -6.92
CA GLU A 63 -13.31 0.27 -6.60
C GLU A 63 -13.55 0.62 -5.14
N ALA A 64 -12.75 0.06 -4.24
CA ALA A 64 -12.87 0.34 -2.82
C ALA A 64 -12.60 1.82 -2.52
N LEU A 65 -11.60 2.39 -3.18
CA LEU A 65 -11.23 3.79 -2.98
C LEU A 65 -12.35 4.72 -3.47
N ILE A 66 -12.95 4.42 -4.62
CA ILE A 66 -14.08 5.20 -5.15
C ILE A 66 -15.24 5.19 -4.15
N LYS A 67 -15.53 4.02 -3.60
CA LYS A 67 -16.64 3.84 -2.67
C LYS A 67 -16.42 4.56 -1.36
N GLU A 68 -15.19 4.53 -0.86
CA GLU A 68 -14.86 5.12 0.44
C GLU A 68 -14.84 6.65 0.41
N TYR A 69 -14.28 7.22 -0.66
CA TYR A 69 -14.00 8.66 -0.73
C TYR A 69 -14.86 9.41 -1.75
N ASP A 70 -15.75 8.71 -2.44
CA ASP A 70 -16.65 9.31 -3.43
C ASP A 70 -15.89 10.16 -4.46
N ILE A 71 -14.82 9.58 -5.03
CA ILE A 71 -14.02 10.24 -6.05
C ILE A 71 -14.25 9.54 -7.39
N ASP A 72 -13.87 10.22 -8.49
CA ASP A 72 -14.07 9.64 -9.81
C ASP A 72 -13.07 8.52 -10.08
N GLU A 73 -13.38 7.70 -11.08
CA GLU A 73 -12.58 6.54 -11.43
C GLU A 73 -11.18 6.92 -11.87
N GLU A 74 -11.05 7.99 -12.64
CA GLU A 74 -9.76 8.44 -13.14
C GLU A 74 -8.81 8.80 -11.99
N THR A 75 -9.32 9.57 -11.02
CA THR A 75 -8.54 9.97 -9.85
C THR A 75 -8.17 8.77 -9.00
N ALA A 76 -9.14 7.87 -8.76
CA ALA A 76 -8.89 6.67 -7.96
C ALA A 76 -7.84 5.78 -8.61
N THR A 77 -7.92 5.60 -9.94
CA THR A 77 -6.96 4.78 -10.67
C THR A 77 -5.55 5.36 -10.56
N ALA A 78 -5.43 6.69 -10.73
CA ALA A 78 -4.14 7.35 -10.62
C ALA A 78 -3.56 7.22 -9.21
N ASP A 79 -4.40 7.40 -8.19
CA ASP A 79 -3.97 7.30 -6.80
C ASP A 79 -3.48 5.91 -6.44
N VAL A 80 -4.21 4.87 -6.88
CA VAL A 80 -3.83 3.49 -6.60
C VAL A 80 -2.53 3.13 -7.32
N PHE A 81 -2.40 3.50 -8.59
CA PHE A 81 -1.19 3.22 -9.36
C PHE A 81 0.03 3.92 -8.75
N GLU A 82 -0.14 5.17 -8.34
CA GLU A 82 0.95 5.91 -7.69
C GLU A 82 1.36 5.24 -6.39
N PHE A 83 0.39 4.83 -5.58
CA PHE A 83 0.65 4.13 -4.33
C PHE A 83 1.39 2.81 -4.57
N ILE A 84 0.90 2.00 -5.50
CA ILE A 84 1.52 0.70 -5.79
C ILE A 84 2.95 0.87 -6.33
N ASN A 85 3.16 1.84 -7.21
CA ASN A 85 4.49 2.12 -7.74
C ASN A 85 5.45 2.56 -6.64
N GLU A 86 4.96 3.38 -5.72
CA GLU A 86 5.75 3.84 -4.57
C GLU A 86 6.13 2.66 -3.68
N MET A 87 5.17 1.78 -3.39
CA MET A 87 5.44 0.60 -2.57
C MET A 87 6.42 -0.36 -3.24
N ASN A 88 6.30 -0.53 -4.56
CA ASN A 88 7.24 -1.37 -5.31
C ASN A 88 8.65 -0.78 -5.30
N LYS A 89 8.75 0.53 -5.42
CA LYS A 89 10.03 1.24 -5.43
C LYS A 89 10.83 0.96 -4.16
N TYR A 90 10.14 0.88 -3.02
CA TYR A 90 10.78 0.63 -1.73
C TYR A 90 10.77 -0.84 -1.34
N LEU A 91 10.37 -1.73 -2.24
CA LEU A 91 10.31 -3.19 -2.02
C LEU A 91 9.43 -3.57 -0.83
N ILE A 92 8.38 -2.78 -0.60
CA ILE A 92 7.46 -2.98 0.53
C ILE A 92 6.40 -4.00 0.18
N ILE A 93 6.05 -4.12 -1.09
CA ILE A 93 5.06 -5.10 -1.56
C ILE A 93 5.64 -5.96 -2.67
N LYS A 94 4.95 -7.06 -2.93
CA LYS A 94 5.26 -7.96 -4.04
C LYS A 94 4.03 -8.04 -4.92
N ASN A 95 4.22 -8.06 -6.23
CA ASN A 95 3.14 -8.28 -7.19
C ASN A 95 3.11 -9.75 -7.57
N GLN A 96 1.91 -10.28 -7.66
CA GLN A 96 1.72 -11.66 -8.07
C GLN A 96 0.97 -11.72 -9.40
#